data_7f1e46e623fdbbb14dea51cd52981872
#
_entry.id   7f1e46e623fdbbb14dea51cd52981872
#
_cell.length_a   1.000
_cell.length_b   1.000
_cell.length_c   1.000
_cell.angle_alpha   90.00
_cell.angle_beta   90.00
_cell.angle_gamma   90.00
#
_symmetry.space_group_name_H-M   'P 1'
#
loop_
_entity.id
_entity.type
_entity.pdbx_description
1 polymer ?
#
loop_
_entity_poly.entity_id
_entity_poly.type
_entity_poly.pdbx_seq_one_letter_code
_entity_poly.pdbx_strand_id
1 'polypeptide(L)'
;MTRLALLARTLCVVAGFVWMAGARADVSIGVIVSLTGPGASLGIPAENTIRLWPGELGGQKIRLTVLNDATDTTTAVMNATKLITEDQVDLIVGPSLTPTSLAVLDVAARSGVPVISLAGGGAIVEPQDGPRRWAFKMAPTETISIKAVLDHMLKNKATTVATIGISTAYGEGFLKAIEKLAPAKGVKIVAVEKYAQADTSATPQVLKLMSANPDAVYIFSAGTPGALPHVELVKRGYKGLIYQTQGVANADFLRVGGKELDGSFMTVAPVLVADQLPDSNPVKAPGVDYVKRYEAKHGAGSRSLFGATAWDAQLWLNAAIPVALKKGKPGTPEFRVALRDAIEGLKEFVGAQGVFNLGATDHNGVDDRSQVMVKVEGGNWRLVK
;
A
#
# COMPACT_ATOMS: atom_id res chain seq x y z
N MET A 1 -0.25 -9.47 82.99
CA MET A 1 -0.38 -8.55 81.85
C MET A 1 0.85 -8.67 81.01
N THR A 2 1.06 -9.71 80.19
CA THR A 2 2.21 -9.82 79.25
C THR A 2 2.18 -11.12 78.45
N ARG A 3 1.08 -11.42 77.77
CA ARG A 3 1.04 -12.51 76.76
C ARG A 3 0.09 -12.28 75.58
N LEU A 4 -0.45 -11.07 75.38
CA LEU A 4 -1.36 -10.74 74.26
C LEU A 4 -0.73 -9.82 73.23
N ALA A 5 0.53 -9.41 73.35
CA ALA A 5 1.16 -8.44 72.39
C ALA A 5 2.07 -9.08 71.39
N LEU A 6 2.25 -10.41 71.36
CA LEU A 6 3.12 -11.11 70.37
C LEU A 6 2.42 -11.76 69.21
N LEU A 7 1.08 -11.85 69.17
CA LEU A 7 0.30 -12.46 68.10
C LEU A 7 -0.19 -11.48 67.05
N ALA A 8 -0.05 -10.17 67.25
CA ALA A 8 -0.49 -9.13 66.31
C ALA A 8 0.57 -8.69 65.31
N ARG A 9 1.82 -9.16 65.39
CA ARG A 9 2.92 -8.75 64.47
C ARG A 9 3.23 -9.74 63.34
N THR A 10 2.64 -10.93 63.33
CA THR A 10 2.93 -11.97 62.33
C THR A 10 1.87 -12.04 61.21
N LEU A 11 0.78 -11.26 61.30
CA LEU A 11 -0.31 -11.29 60.32
C LEU A 11 -0.24 -10.18 59.22
N CYS A 12 0.72 -9.26 59.31
CA CYS A 12 0.85 -8.16 58.36
C CYS A 12 1.87 -8.38 57.21
N VAL A 13 2.54 -9.53 57.13
CA VAL A 13 3.57 -9.78 56.08
C VAL A 13 3.09 -10.69 54.94
N VAL A 14 1.89 -11.25 55.03
CA VAL A 14 1.37 -12.18 53.98
C VAL A 14 0.38 -11.52 53.00
N ALA A 15 -0.01 -10.25 53.19
CA ALA A 15 -0.97 -9.56 52.32
C ALA A 15 -0.32 -8.70 51.21
N GLY A 16 0.98 -8.83 50.93
CA GLY A 16 1.74 -8.02 49.97
C GLY A 16 2.05 -8.69 48.61
N PHE A 17 1.58 -9.91 48.37
CA PHE A 17 1.64 -10.49 47.04
C PHE A 17 0.36 -10.16 46.24
N VAL A 18 0.04 -8.86 46.13
CA VAL A 18 -0.93 -8.36 45.19
C VAL A 18 -0.30 -8.45 43.80
N TRP A 19 -0.76 -9.37 43.03
CA TRP A 19 -0.79 -9.42 41.58
C TRP A 19 -0.16 -8.18 40.91
N MET A 20 1.12 -8.22 40.64
CA MET A 20 1.63 -7.56 39.43
C MET A 20 1.08 -8.36 38.23
N ALA A 21 -0.18 -8.18 37.91
CA ALA A 21 -0.65 -8.37 36.55
C ALA A 21 0.30 -7.48 35.74
N GLY A 22 1.33 -8.08 35.15
CA GLY A 22 2.34 -7.35 34.40
C GLY A 22 1.56 -6.55 33.34
N ALA A 23 1.56 -5.22 33.49
CA ALA A 23 1.03 -4.35 32.46
C ALA A 23 1.76 -4.76 31.18
N ARG A 24 1.08 -5.50 30.32
CA ARG A 24 1.63 -5.81 29.00
C ARG A 24 1.85 -4.48 28.31
N ALA A 25 3.08 -4.21 27.91
CA ALA A 25 3.38 -3.01 27.15
C ALA A 25 2.58 -3.04 25.86
N ASP A 26 1.91 -1.94 25.53
CA ASP A 26 1.17 -1.82 24.26
C ASP A 26 2.13 -1.94 23.09
N VAL A 27 1.70 -2.55 21.98
CA VAL A 27 2.45 -2.49 20.74
C VAL A 27 2.31 -1.09 20.16
N SER A 28 3.41 -0.36 20.05
CA SER A 28 3.44 0.99 19.54
C SER A 28 3.64 1.00 18.02
N ILE A 29 2.68 1.53 17.27
CA ILE A 29 2.67 1.56 15.81
C ILE A 29 2.72 3.02 15.35
N GLY A 30 3.80 3.38 14.66
CA GLY A 30 3.90 4.65 13.95
C GLY A 30 3.21 4.56 12.59
N VAL A 31 2.52 5.61 12.21
CA VAL A 31 1.86 5.71 10.90
C VAL A 31 2.36 6.97 10.20
N ILE A 32 2.86 6.82 8.98
CA ILE A 32 3.25 7.95 8.12
C ILE A 32 2.41 7.88 6.86
N VAL A 33 1.62 8.92 6.61
CA VAL A 33 0.72 8.99 5.44
C VAL A 33 0.68 10.39 4.88
N SER A 34 0.48 10.52 3.57
CA SER A 34 0.33 11.82 2.90
C SER A 34 -1.10 12.32 3.05
N LEU A 35 -1.37 13.16 4.05
CA LEU A 35 -2.71 13.74 4.28
C LEU A 35 -2.90 15.06 3.53
N THR A 36 -1.82 15.65 3.02
CA THR A 36 -1.81 16.87 2.22
C THR A 36 -0.87 16.72 1.03
N GLY A 37 -0.95 17.64 0.07
CA GLY A 37 -0.15 17.61 -1.15
C GLY A 37 -0.70 16.64 -2.22
N PRO A 38 0.06 16.41 -3.31
CA PRO A 38 -0.39 15.58 -4.45
C PRO A 38 -0.70 14.12 -4.09
N GLY A 39 -0.16 13.61 -2.98
CA GLY A 39 -0.42 12.25 -2.48
C GLY A 39 -1.63 12.11 -1.58
N ALA A 40 -2.36 13.18 -1.28
CA ALA A 40 -3.46 13.15 -0.31
C ALA A 40 -4.56 12.14 -0.66
N SER A 41 -4.85 11.95 -1.95
CA SER A 41 -5.84 10.96 -2.41
C SER A 41 -5.44 9.50 -2.17
N LEU A 42 -4.19 9.24 -1.75
CA LEU A 42 -3.69 7.95 -1.30
C LEU A 42 -3.70 7.85 0.25
N GLY A 43 -3.15 8.88 0.89
CA GLY A 43 -2.95 8.87 2.35
C GLY A 43 -4.25 9.00 3.14
N ILE A 44 -5.20 9.82 2.69
CA ILE A 44 -6.48 10.02 3.37
C ILE A 44 -7.30 8.71 3.47
N PRO A 45 -7.50 7.93 2.38
CA PRO A 45 -8.19 6.65 2.50
C PRO A 45 -7.46 5.62 3.38
N ALA A 46 -6.12 5.65 3.39
CA ALA A 46 -5.33 4.80 4.27
C ALA A 46 -5.55 5.18 5.75
N GLU A 47 -5.47 6.47 6.10
CA GLU A 47 -5.76 6.95 7.45
C GLU A 47 -7.19 6.62 7.87
N ASN A 48 -8.16 6.85 7.01
CA ASN A 48 -9.57 6.51 7.25
C ASN A 48 -9.72 5.03 7.63
N THR A 49 -9.00 4.13 6.96
CA THR A 49 -8.99 2.70 7.29
C THR A 49 -8.29 2.42 8.62
N ILE A 50 -7.15 3.06 8.89
CA ILE A 50 -6.41 2.90 10.16
C ILE A 50 -7.28 3.31 11.35
N ARG A 51 -8.12 4.32 11.19
CA ARG A 51 -9.12 4.72 12.21
C ARG A 51 -10.23 3.68 12.44
N LEU A 52 -10.37 2.69 11.55
CA LEU A 52 -11.28 1.55 11.73
C LEU A 52 -10.61 0.37 12.44
N TRP A 53 -9.30 0.41 12.68
CA TRP A 53 -8.60 -0.67 13.34
C TRP A 53 -9.14 -0.87 14.78
N PRO A 54 -9.24 -2.10 15.26
CA PRO A 54 -9.59 -2.34 16.66
C PRO A 54 -8.49 -1.84 17.58
N GLY A 55 -8.82 -1.55 18.83
CA GLY A 55 -7.84 -1.15 19.84
C GLY A 55 -6.85 -2.24 20.25
N GLU A 56 -7.06 -3.47 19.75
CA GLU A 56 -6.21 -4.64 20.02
C GLU A 56 -5.96 -5.42 18.73
N LEU A 57 -4.74 -5.88 18.54
CA LEU A 57 -4.34 -6.78 17.46
C LEU A 57 -3.62 -8.00 18.05
N GLY A 58 -4.04 -9.20 17.61
CA GLY A 58 -3.47 -10.43 18.12
C GLY A 58 -3.61 -10.61 19.65
N GLY A 59 -4.65 -10.05 20.25
CA GLY A 59 -4.88 -10.08 21.70
C GLY A 59 -3.96 -9.14 22.48
N GLN A 60 -3.30 -8.19 21.82
CA GLN A 60 -2.43 -7.19 22.43
C GLN A 60 -2.94 -5.79 22.12
N LYS A 61 -3.04 -4.93 23.14
CA LYS A 61 -3.37 -3.50 22.94
C LYS A 61 -2.37 -2.83 22.02
N ILE A 62 -2.86 -1.95 21.16
CA ILE A 62 -2.04 -1.14 20.26
C ILE A 62 -2.16 0.34 20.59
N ARG A 63 -1.07 1.06 20.35
CA ARG A 63 -1.01 2.53 20.38
C ARG A 63 -0.62 3.04 19.02
N LEU A 64 -1.45 3.88 18.42
CA LEU A 64 -1.23 4.46 17.09
C LEU A 64 -0.77 5.91 17.21
N THR A 65 0.32 6.28 16.53
CA THR A 65 0.77 7.65 16.33
C THR A 65 0.76 7.96 14.83
N VAL A 66 -0.13 8.84 14.36
CA VAL A 66 -0.30 9.16 12.94
C VAL A 66 0.35 10.51 12.63
N LEU A 67 1.24 10.54 11.64
CA LEU A 67 1.95 11.72 11.18
C LEU A 67 1.75 11.93 9.68
N ASN A 68 1.55 13.20 9.29
CA ASN A 68 1.43 13.61 7.90
C ASN A 68 2.81 13.91 7.30
N ASP A 69 3.19 13.26 6.20
CA ASP A 69 4.42 13.55 5.47
C ASP A 69 4.27 14.66 4.41
N ALA A 70 3.05 15.18 4.23
CA ALA A 70 2.72 16.22 3.26
C ALA A 70 3.21 15.93 1.81
N THR A 71 3.40 14.64 1.46
CA THR A 71 3.98 14.19 0.18
C THR A 71 5.46 14.60 0.02
N ASP A 72 6.14 14.91 1.11
CA ASP A 72 7.52 15.40 1.13
C ASP A 72 8.47 14.36 1.77
N THR A 73 9.59 14.06 1.10
CA THR A 73 10.55 13.05 1.55
C THR A 73 11.31 13.46 2.80
N THR A 74 11.61 14.75 2.96
CA THR A 74 12.31 15.28 4.14
C THR A 74 11.41 15.18 5.36
N THR A 75 10.15 15.57 5.23
CA THR A 75 9.14 15.46 6.28
C THR A 75 8.90 13.99 6.66
N ALA A 76 8.86 13.08 5.68
CA ALA A 76 8.74 11.65 5.95
C ALA A 76 9.90 11.11 6.80
N VAL A 77 11.15 11.51 6.50
CA VAL A 77 12.34 11.14 7.29
C VAL A 77 12.29 11.72 8.70
N MET A 78 11.90 13.00 8.84
CA MET A 78 11.72 13.64 10.15
C MET A 78 10.66 12.90 10.99
N ASN A 79 9.54 12.57 10.38
CA ASN A 79 8.47 11.82 11.03
C ASN A 79 8.93 10.41 11.45
N ALA A 80 9.63 9.68 10.58
CA ALA A 80 10.17 8.37 10.93
C ALA A 80 11.17 8.46 12.09
N THR A 81 12.06 9.46 12.06
CA THR A 81 13.03 9.71 13.13
C THR A 81 12.30 9.96 14.45
N LYS A 82 11.31 10.86 14.47
CA LYS A 82 10.50 11.15 15.64
C LYS A 82 9.81 9.89 16.20
N LEU A 83 9.10 9.14 15.35
CA LEU A 83 8.43 7.90 15.75
C LEU A 83 9.38 6.90 16.40
N ILE A 84 10.60 6.80 15.88
CA ILE A 84 11.61 5.86 16.35
C ILE A 84 12.26 6.35 17.67
N THR A 85 12.67 7.62 17.73
CA THR A 85 13.50 8.13 18.85
C THR A 85 12.67 8.65 20.02
N GLU A 86 11.53 9.28 19.77
CA GLU A 86 10.67 9.88 20.79
C GLU A 86 9.52 8.94 21.18
N ASP A 87 8.78 8.43 20.16
CA ASP A 87 7.59 7.59 20.39
C ASP A 87 7.94 6.10 20.56
N GLN A 88 9.20 5.70 20.29
CA GLN A 88 9.76 4.34 20.45
C GLN A 88 8.87 3.25 19.83
N VAL A 89 8.42 3.48 18.60
CA VAL A 89 7.52 2.56 17.93
C VAL A 89 8.14 1.20 17.64
N ASP A 90 7.32 0.15 17.64
CA ASP A 90 7.71 -1.22 17.31
C ASP A 90 7.76 -1.48 15.83
N LEU A 91 6.94 -0.75 15.05
CA LEU A 91 6.96 -0.75 13.59
C LEU A 91 6.36 0.54 13.04
N ILE A 92 6.58 0.77 11.74
CA ILE A 92 5.97 1.87 10.96
C ILE A 92 5.04 1.28 9.89
N VAL A 93 3.82 1.80 9.79
CA VAL A 93 2.90 1.58 8.67
C VAL A 93 2.89 2.81 7.78
N GLY A 94 3.09 2.62 6.49
CA GLY A 94 3.36 3.71 5.56
C GLY A 94 4.86 3.79 5.20
N PRO A 95 5.28 4.85 4.51
CA PRO A 95 4.49 5.91 3.88
C PRO A 95 3.57 5.49 2.73
N SER A 96 2.77 6.46 2.23
CA SER A 96 1.76 6.20 1.20
C SER A 96 2.32 6.20 -0.23
N LEU A 97 3.50 6.80 -0.46
CA LEU A 97 4.11 6.93 -1.78
C LEU A 97 5.49 6.30 -1.84
N THR A 98 5.89 5.89 -3.04
CA THR A 98 7.21 5.27 -3.27
C THR A 98 8.36 6.18 -2.87
N PRO A 99 8.42 7.47 -3.26
CA PRO A 99 9.54 8.34 -2.85
C PRO A 99 9.67 8.49 -1.34
N THR A 100 8.57 8.71 -0.62
CA THR A 100 8.58 8.87 0.84
C THR A 100 8.89 7.54 1.54
N SER A 101 8.43 6.40 0.99
CA SER A 101 8.78 5.07 1.50
C SER A 101 10.28 4.79 1.37
N LEU A 102 10.87 5.07 0.20
CA LEU A 102 12.31 4.89 0.00
C LEU A 102 13.14 5.76 0.94
N ALA A 103 12.71 6.99 1.19
CA ALA A 103 13.41 7.93 2.05
C ALA A 103 13.51 7.47 3.52
N VAL A 104 12.54 6.73 4.03
CA VAL A 104 12.52 6.29 5.44
C VAL A 104 13.26 4.97 5.68
N LEU A 105 13.60 4.21 4.63
CA LEU A 105 14.18 2.87 4.77
C LEU A 105 15.46 2.84 5.61
N ASP A 106 16.38 3.76 5.34
CA ASP A 106 17.68 3.76 6.02
C ASP A 106 17.55 4.07 7.52
N VAL A 107 16.71 5.01 7.90
CA VAL A 107 16.53 5.37 9.31
C VAL A 107 15.81 4.25 10.07
N ALA A 108 14.81 3.63 9.46
CA ALA A 108 14.10 2.49 10.04
C ALA A 108 15.01 1.27 10.21
N ALA A 109 15.77 0.91 9.17
CA ALA A 109 16.67 -0.23 9.18
C ALA A 109 17.81 -0.08 10.21
N ARG A 110 18.44 1.10 10.30
CA ARG A 110 19.49 1.36 11.31
C ARG A 110 18.98 1.22 12.74
N SER A 111 17.69 1.44 12.95
CA SER A 111 17.03 1.34 14.25
C SER A 111 16.36 -0.02 14.48
N GLY A 112 16.44 -0.93 13.50
CA GLY A 112 15.81 -2.24 13.60
C GLY A 112 14.28 -2.17 13.69
N VAL A 113 13.65 -1.17 13.06
CA VAL A 113 12.20 -0.97 13.05
C VAL A 113 11.62 -1.44 11.72
N PRO A 114 10.73 -2.45 11.69
CA PRO A 114 10.07 -2.88 10.48
C PRO A 114 9.18 -1.79 9.88
N VAL A 115 9.06 -1.77 8.54
CA VAL A 115 8.19 -0.85 7.79
C VAL A 115 7.24 -1.66 6.93
N ILE A 116 5.94 -1.47 7.08
CA ILE A 116 4.93 -1.96 6.14
C ILE A 116 4.53 -0.78 5.26
N SER A 117 5.18 -0.64 4.10
CA SER A 117 4.88 0.43 3.16
C SER A 117 3.51 0.24 2.52
N LEU A 118 2.75 1.32 2.44
CA LEU A 118 1.45 1.37 1.74
C LEU A 118 1.60 1.74 0.25
N ALA A 119 2.82 1.96 -0.21
CA ALA A 119 3.15 2.35 -1.57
C ALA A 119 3.35 1.15 -2.52
N GLY A 120 3.28 1.40 -3.84
CA GLY A 120 3.27 0.35 -4.85
C GLY A 120 4.61 0.02 -5.50
N GLY A 121 5.65 0.87 -5.36
CA GLY A 121 6.92 0.69 -6.08
C GLY A 121 7.73 -0.53 -5.62
N GLY A 122 8.20 -1.34 -6.58
CA GLY A 122 9.01 -2.53 -6.32
C GLY A 122 10.34 -2.21 -5.64
N ALA A 123 10.95 -1.07 -5.96
CA ALA A 123 12.22 -0.61 -5.38
C ALA A 123 12.21 -0.47 -3.84
N ILE A 124 11.04 -0.49 -3.20
CA ILE A 124 10.91 -0.47 -1.73
C ILE A 124 11.43 -1.78 -1.12
N VAL A 125 11.23 -2.90 -1.81
CA VAL A 125 11.58 -4.24 -1.33
C VAL A 125 12.57 -4.99 -2.24
N GLU A 126 12.85 -4.48 -3.44
CA GLU A 126 13.73 -5.12 -4.42
C GLU A 126 14.94 -4.22 -4.78
N PRO A 127 16.17 -4.79 -4.85
CA PRO A 127 16.54 -6.15 -4.41
C PRO A 127 16.42 -6.30 -2.90
N GLN A 128 16.20 -7.54 -2.41
CA GLN A 128 16.02 -7.82 -0.97
C GLN A 128 17.37 -7.79 -0.25
N ASP A 129 17.93 -6.60 -0.06
CA ASP A 129 19.23 -6.34 0.54
C ASP A 129 19.24 -5.09 1.44
N GLY A 130 20.29 -4.91 2.22
CA GLY A 130 20.52 -3.73 3.04
C GLY A 130 19.27 -3.31 3.84
N PRO A 131 18.85 -2.04 3.74
CA PRO A 131 17.70 -1.54 4.49
C PRO A 131 16.36 -2.17 4.07
N ARG A 132 16.24 -2.71 2.85
CA ARG A 132 15.01 -3.36 2.36
C ARG A 132 14.64 -4.62 3.11
N ARG A 133 15.58 -5.23 3.83
CA ARG A 133 15.31 -6.35 4.75
C ARG A 133 14.37 -6.00 5.90
N TRP A 134 14.10 -4.71 6.11
CA TRP A 134 13.18 -4.20 7.12
C TRP A 134 11.88 -3.66 6.54
N ALA A 135 11.72 -3.70 5.22
CA ALA A 135 10.56 -3.17 4.51
C ALA A 135 9.71 -4.26 3.88
N PHE A 136 8.41 -4.10 3.96
CA PHE A 136 7.39 -4.94 3.35
C PHE A 136 6.44 -4.09 2.51
N LYS A 137 5.80 -4.66 1.51
CA LYS A 137 4.73 -4.01 0.74
C LYS A 137 3.72 -5.04 0.25
N MET A 138 2.52 -4.60 -0.13
CA MET A 138 1.42 -5.48 -0.50
C MET A 138 1.03 -5.39 -1.98
N ALA A 139 1.14 -4.20 -2.58
CA ALA A 139 0.74 -4.01 -3.96
C ALA A 139 1.59 -4.89 -4.90
N PRO A 140 1.02 -5.45 -6.00
CA PRO A 140 1.78 -6.16 -7.02
C PRO A 140 2.96 -5.36 -7.54
N THR A 141 4.03 -6.05 -7.97
CA THR A 141 5.18 -5.40 -8.59
C THR A 141 4.82 -4.87 -9.98
N GLU A 142 5.63 -3.95 -10.49
CA GLU A 142 5.49 -3.41 -11.83
C GLU A 142 5.49 -4.52 -12.89
N THR A 143 6.33 -5.55 -12.67
CA THR A 143 6.47 -6.70 -13.58
C THR A 143 5.16 -7.48 -13.73
N ILE A 144 4.47 -7.78 -12.63
CA ILE A 144 3.18 -8.49 -12.66
C ILE A 144 2.15 -7.64 -13.40
N SER A 145 2.02 -6.37 -13.02
CA SER A 145 1.05 -5.45 -13.61
C SER A 145 1.26 -5.24 -15.12
N ILE A 146 2.52 -5.03 -15.54
CA ILE A 146 2.85 -4.79 -16.95
C ILE A 146 2.59 -6.04 -17.80
N LYS A 147 2.94 -7.24 -17.31
CA LYS A 147 2.65 -8.48 -18.04
C LYS A 147 1.16 -8.59 -18.37
N ALA A 148 0.29 -8.37 -17.41
CA ALA A 148 -1.16 -8.46 -17.62
C ALA A 148 -1.69 -7.38 -18.57
N VAL A 149 -1.16 -6.14 -18.51
CA VAL A 149 -1.53 -5.08 -19.46
C VAL A 149 -1.07 -5.42 -20.87
N LEU A 150 0.16 -5.89 -21.07
CA LEU A 150 0.66 -6.29 -22.38
C LEU A 150 -0.16 -7.46 -22.98
N ASP A 151 -0.55 -8.44 -22.16
CA ASP A 151 -1.41 -9.54 -22.61
C ASP A 151 -2.80 -9.04 -23.03
N HIS A 152 -3.38 -8.10 -22.29
CA HIS A 152 -4.65 -7.47 -22.66
C HIS A 152 -4.51 -6.62 -23.92
N MET A 153 -3.41 -5.89 -24.12
CA MET A 153 -3.14 -5.16 -25.36
C MET A 153 -3.13 -6.10 -26.56
N LEU A 154 -2.36 -7.18 -26.49
CA LEU A 154 -2.24 -8.15 -27.59
C LEU A 154 -3.57 -8.85 -27.89
N LYS A 155 -4.37 -9.19 -26.87
CA LYS A 155 -5.74 -9.71 -27.03
C LYS A 155 -6.61 -8.73 -27.82
N ASN A 156 -6.39 -7.43 -27.66
CA ASN A 156 -7.08 -6.35 -28.38
C ASN A 156 -6.33 -5.87 -29.65
N LYS A 157 -5.35 -6.65 -30.14
CA LYS A 157 -4.58 -6.37 -31.37
C LYS A 157 -3.76 -5.07 -31.31
N ALA A 158 -3.46 -4.56 -30.12
CA ALA A 158 -2.60 -3.41 -29.90
C ALA A 158 -1.14 -3.88 -29.79
N THR A 159 -0.29 -3.49 -30.73
CA THR A 159 1.12 -3.91 -30.84
C THR A 159 2.09 -2.76 -30.64
N THR A 160 1.59 -1.52 -30.57
CA THR A 160 2.38 -0.33 -30.28
C THR A 160 1.88 0.37 -29.01
N VAL A 161 2.79 0.83 -28.18
CA VAL A 161 2.46 1.57 -26.96
C VAL A 161 3.31 2.83 -26.84
N ALA A 162 2.66 3.93 -26.48
CA ALA A 162 3.34 5.10 -25.95
C ALA A 162 3.17 5.15 -24.43
N THR A 163 4.14 5.66 -23.71
CA THR A 163 4.11 5.75 -22.26
C THR A 163 4.27 7.17 -21.77
N ILE A 164 3.57 7.54 -20.72
CA ILE A 164 3.78 8.79 -19.99
C ILE A 164 3.78 8.51 -18.49
N GLY A 165 4.83 8.93 -17.79
CA GLY A 165 4.99 8.65 -16.36
C GLY A 165 5.26 9.90 -15.53
N ILE A 166 4.80 9.88 -14.27
CA ILE A 166 5.26 10.88 -13.29
C ILE A 166 6.76 10.72 -13.05
N SER A 167 7.48 11.87 -12.97
CA SER A 167 8.93 11.93 -12.73
C SER A 167 9.28 11.61 -11.27
N THR A 168 8.92 10.40 -10.83
CA THR A 168 9.19 9.88 -9.47
C THR A 168 9.69 8.45 -9.55
N ALA A 169 10.25 7.92 -8.46
CA ALA A 169 10.69 6.52 -8.40
C ALA A 169 9.58 5.51 -8.79
N TYR A 170 8.31 5.83 -8.56
CA TYR A 170 7.17 5.01 -9.00
C TYR A 170 7.04 4.96 -10.52
N GLY A 171 6.98 6.11 -11.19
CA GLY A 171 6.90 6.19 -12.66
C GLY A 171 8.12 5.60 -13.35
N GLU A 172 9.32 5.85 -12.81
CA GLU A 172 10.57 5.27 -13.33
C GLU A 172 10.61 3.74 -13.21
N GLY A 173 10.08 3.18 -12.11
CA GLY A 173 9.98 1.72 -11.93
C GLY A 173 9.14 1.06 -13.02
N PHE A 174 7.97 1.63 -13.32
CA PHE A 174 7.10 1.16 -14.41
C PHE A 174 7.75 1.34 -15.79
N LEU A 175 8.40 2.47 -16.05
CA LEU A 175 9.10 2.70 -17.31
C LEU A 175 10.20 1.65 -17.52
N LYS A 176 11.07 1.44 -16.55
CA LYS A 176 12.13 0.44 -16.61
C LYS A 176 11.59 -0.98 -16.83
N ALA A 177 10.48 -1.31 -16.21
CA ALA A 177 9.88 -2.63 -16.33
C ALA A 177 9.24 -2.84 -17.72
N ILE A 178 8.53 -1.85 -18.28
CA ILE A 178 7.93 -1.99 -19.61
C ILE A 178 8.99 -2.00 -20.73
N GLU A 179 10.07 -1.21 -20.62
CA GLU A 179 11.19 -1.25 -21.54
C GLU A 179 11.82 -2.65 -21.65
N LYS A 180 11.84 -3.40 -20.55
CA LYS A 180 12.33 -4.78 -20.52
C LYS A 180 11.30 -5.77 -21.07
N LEU A 181 10.02 -5.61 -20.74
CA LEU A 181 8.99 -6.63 -20.97
C LEU A 181 8.27 -6.48 -22.33
N ALA A 182 8.05 -5.26 -22.81
CA ALA A 182 7.29 -5.03 -24.02
C ALA A 182 7.95 -5.65 -25.26
N PRO A 183 9.28 -5.48 -25.51
CA PRO A 183 9.94 -6.13 -26.65
C PRO A 183 9.87 -7.65 -26.58
N ALA A 184 9.99 -8.24 -25.39
CA ALA A 184 9.92 -9.70 -25.21
C ALA A 184 8.52 -10.29 -25.56
N LYS A 185 7.47 -9.44 -25.54
CA LYS A 185 6.10 -9.82 -25.93
C LYS A 185 5.72 -9.33 -27.35
N GLY A 186 6.66 -8.76 -28.10
CA GLY A 186 6.40 -8.26 -29.45
C GLY A 186 5.62 -6.93 -29.47
N VAL A 187 5.58 -6.19 -28.36
CA VAL A 187 4.98 -4.86 -28.29
C VAL A 187 6.08 -3.80 -28.43
N LYS A 188 5.90 -2.87 -29.37
CA LYS A 188 6.85 -1.78 -29.62
C LYS A 188 6.49 -0.54 -28.82
N ILE A 189 7.46 -0.01 -28.06
CA ILE A 189 7.33 1.31 -27.44
C ILE A 189 7.67 2.36 -28.49
N VAL A 190 6.72 3.25 -28.81
CA VAL A 190 6.85 4.22 -29.91
C VAL A 190 7.10 5.66 -29.42
N ALA A 191 6.78 5.96 -28.16
CA ALA A 191 7.09 7.23 -27.52
C ALA A 191 7.16 7.06 -25.99
N VAL A 192 8.00 7.88 -25.36
CA VAL A 192 8.15 7.93 -23.90
C VAL A 192 8.18 9.39 -23.48
N GLU A 193 7.25 9.78 -22.61
CA GLU A 193 7.17 11.13 -22.06
C GLU A 193 7.08 11.09 -20.54
N LYS A 194 7.41 12.20 -19.90
CA LYS A 194 7.34 12.37 -18.44
C LYS A 194 6.72 13.70 -18.09
N TYR A 195 6.10 13.75 -16.91
CA TYR A 195 5.58 14.98 -16.33
C TYR A 195 5.82 15.00 -14.81
N ALA A 196 5.87 16.18 -14.21
CA ALA A 196 6.00 16.30 -12.77
C ALA A 196 4.65 16.04 -12.08
N GLN A 197 4.68 15.44 -10.89
CA GLN A 197 3.45 15.15 -10.14
C GLN A 197 2.64 16.42 -9.79
N ALA A 198 3.30 17.57 -9.74
CA ALA A 198 2.69 18.87 -9.47
C ALA A 198 2.30 19.66 -10.75
N ASP A 199 2.52 19.10 -11.94
CA ASP A 199 2.17 19.77 -13.20
C ASP A 199 0.65 19.95 -13.31
N THR A 200 0.25 21.09 -13.85
CA THR A 200 -1.14 21.44 -14.14
C THR A 200 -1.51 21.27 -15.61
N SER A 201 -0.54 20.95 -16.46
CA SER A 201 -0.72 20.66 -17.90
C SER A 201 0.25 19.57 -18.37
N ALA A 202 -0.24 18.64 -19.18
CA ALA A 202 0.56 17.63 -19.88
C ALA A 202 0.44 17.77 -21.41
N THR A 203 -0.01 18.93 -21.89
CA THR A 203 -0.30 19.18 -23.31
C THR A 203 0.90 18.90 -24.22
N PRO A 204 2.12 19.41 -23.98
CA PRO A 204 3.24 19.12 -24.87
C PRO A 204 3.57 17.63 -24.96
N GLN A 205 3.55 16.93 -23.84
CA GLN A 205 3.81 15.51 -23.77
C GLN A 205 2.75 14.71 -24.53
N VAL A 206 1.48 15.02 -24.30
CA VAL A 206 0.35 14.34 -24.98
C VAL A 206 0.41 14.51 -26.48
N LEU A 207 0.76 15.70 -26.98
CA LEU A 207 0.92 15.94 -28.43
C LEU A 207 2.01 15.06 -29.04
N LYS A 208 3.14 14.90 -28.35
CA LYS A 208 4.22 14.02 -28.80
C LYS A 208 3.81 12.55 -28.79
N LEU A 209 3.09 12.08 -27.74
CA LEU A 209 2.55 10.73 -27.74
C LEU A 209 1.60 10.48 -28.91
N MET A 210 0.68 11.41 -29.16
CA MET A 210 -0.29 11.29 -30.27
C MET A 210 0.38 11.32 -31.64
N SER A 211 1.46 12.11 -31.82
CA SER A 211 2.18 12.16 -33.12
C SER A 211 2.87 10.84 -33.46
N ALA A 212 3.17 9.99 -32.48
CA ALA A 212 3.70 8.64 -32.68
C ALA A 212 2.62 7.61 -33.08
N ASN A 213 1.34 8.00 -33.12
CA ASN A 213 0.19 7.20 -33.47
C ASN A 213 0.17 5.79 -32.84
N PRO A 214 0.24 5.67 -31.48
CA PRO A 214 0.25 4.39 -30.79
C PRO A 214 -1.13 3.75 -30.77
N ASP A 215 -1.17 2.38 -30.77
CA ASP A 215 -2.42 1.63 -30.52
C ASP A 215 -2.91 1.80 -29.07
N ALA A 216 -1.98 2.00 -28.14
CA ALA A 216 -2.27 2.19 -26.73
C ALA A 216 -1.37 3.27 -26.10
N VAL A 217 -1.92 3.96 -25.08
CA VAL A 217 -1.14 4.81 -24.18
C VAL A 217 -1.22 4.20 -22.77
N TYR A 218 -0.05 4.02 -22.12
CA TYR A 218 0.02 3.54 -20.75
C TYR A 218 0.56 4.65 -19.83
N ILE A 219 -0.25 5.05 -18.85
CA ILE A 219 0.02 6.17 -17.96
C ILE A 219 0.51 5.62 -16.61
N PHE A 220 1.75 5.94 -16.23
CA PHE A 220 2.38 5.53 -14.97
C PHE A 220 2.22 6.63 -13.93
N SER A 221 1.14 6.60 -13.17
CA SER A 221 0.83 7.66 -12.23
C SER A 221 0.32 7.15 -10.88
N ALA A 222 0.32 8.05 -9.90
CA ALA A 222 -0.23 7.81 -8.57
C ALA A 222 -1.08 9.02 -8.14
N GLY A 223 -2.27 8.75 -7.61
CA GLY A 223 -3.23 9.75 -7.19
C GLY A 223 -3.93 10.47 -8.35
N THR A 224 -4.55 11.58 -8.01
CA THR A 224 -5.30 12.42 -8.97
C THR A 224 -4.47 12.98 -10.14
N PRO A 225 -3.14 13.22 -10.02
CA PRO A 225 -2.33 13.64 -11.16
C PRO A 225 -2.42 12.71 -12.39
N GLY A 226 -2.76 11.42 -12.22
CA GLY A 226 -2.96 10.48 -13.33
C GLY A 226 -4.12 10.83 -14.27
N ALA A 227 -5.07 11.65 -13.83
CA ALA A 227 -6.15 12.12 -14.68
C ALA A 227 -5.68 13.16 -15.71
N LEU A 228 -4.62 13.91 -15.41
CA LEU A 228 -4.16 15.02 -16.26
C LEU A 228 -3.81 14.59 -17.70
N PRO A 229 -2.86 13.70 -17.97
CA PRO A 229 -2.57 13.24 -19.31
C PRO A 229 -3.73 12.46 -19.95
N HIS A 230 -4.52 11.74 -19.15
CA HIS A 230 -5.66 10.97 -19.63
C HIS A 230 -6.73 11.89 -20.24
N VAL A 231 -7.20 12.85 -19.45
CA VAL A 231 -8.23 13.80 -19.89
C VAL A 231 -7.78 14.58 -21.12
N GLU A 232 -6.50 14.95 -21.18
CA GLU A 232 -5.92 15.66 -22.32
C GLU A 232 -5.90 14.79 -23.58
N LEU A 233 -5.55 13.50 -23.50
CA LEU A 233 -5.62 12.55 -24.61
C LEU A 233 -7.03 12.47 -25.17
N VAL A 234 -8.04 12.27 -24.31
CA VAL A 234 -9.44 12.11 -24.73
C VAL A 234 -9.98 13.39 -25.33
N LYS A 235 -9.74 14.55 -24.72
CA LYS A 235 -10.18 15.86 -25.26
C LYS A 235 -9.58 16.19 -26.62
N ARG A 236 -8.39 15.66 -26.93
CA ARG A 236 -7.73 15.79 -28.23
C ARG A 236 -8.13 14.72 -29.23
N GLY A 237 -9.06 13.85 -28.85
CA GLY A 237 -9.64 12.86 -29.75
C GLY A 237 -8.82 11.60 -29.93
N TYR A 238 -7.90 11.26 -29.00
CA TYR A 238 -7.23 9.97 -29.02
C TYR A 238 -8.26 8.83 -28.95
N LYS A 239 -8.10 7.81 -29.81
CA LYS A 239 -9.07 6.70 -29.98
C LYS A 239 -8.48 5.34 -29.62
N GLY A 240 -7.17 5.26 -29.35
CA GLY A 240 -6.52 4.01 -28.92
C GLY A 240 -6.87 3.63 -27.48
N LEU A 241 -6.35 2.50 -27.05
CA LEU A 241 -6.55 2.03 -25.68
C LEU A 241 -5.78 2.90 -24.69
N ILE A 242 -6.39 3.22 -23.55
CA ILE A 242 -5.71 3.94 -22.48
C ILE A 242 -5.64 3.04 -21.25
N TYR A 243 -4.43 2.86 -20.73
CA TYR A 243 -4.15 2.11 -19.52
C TYR A 243 -3.63 3.01 -18.42
N GLN A 244 -4.03 2.72 -17.18
CA GLN A 244 -3.53 3.35 -15.97
C GLN A 244 -2.82 2.32 -15.08
N THR A 245 -1.89 2.77 -14.25
CA THR A 245 -1.36 1.95 -13.16
C THR A 245 -2.29 1.97 -11.95
N GLN A 246 -2.21 0.95 -11.11
CA GLN A 246 -2.99 0.86 -9.86
C GLN A 246 -2.81 2.05 -8.90
N GLY A 247 -1.79 2.86 -9.11
CA GLY A 247 -1.53 4.07 -8.33
C GLY A 247 -2.66 5.11 -8.36
N VAL A 248 -3.64 4.98 -9.29
CA VAL A 248 -4.80 5.87 -9.38
C VAL A 248 -6.10 5.25 -8.83
N ALA A 249 -6.04 4.07 -8.21
CA ALA A 249 -7.21 3.27 -7.82
C ALA A 249 -7.97 3.84 -6.60
N ASN A 250 -8.61 4.98 -6.75
CA ASN A 250 -9.42 5.64 -5.72
C ASN A 250 -10.56 6.48 -6.33
N ALA A 251 -11.53 6.84 -5.49
CA ALA A 251 -12.70 7.61 -5.91
C ALA A 251 -12.36 9.05 -6.37
N ASP A 252 -11.33 9.67 -5.83
CA ASP A 252 -10.91 11.01 -6.22
C ASP A 252 -10.39 11.06 -7.66
N PHE A 253 -9.67 10.03 -8.12
CA PHE A 253 -9.26 9.90 -9.51
C PHE A 253 -10.48 9.86 -10.44
N LEU A 254 -11.49 9.05 -10.10
CA LEU A 254 -12.74 8.98 -10.88
C LEU A 254 -13.46 10.33 -10.90
N ARG A 255 -13.52 11.01 -9.77
CA ARG A 255 -14.16 12.33 -9.64
C ARG A 255 -13.44 13.40 -10.47
N VAL A 256 -12.10 13.43 -10.42
CA VAL A 256 -11.28 14.44 -11.12
C VAL A 256 -11.27 14.20 -12.62
N GLY A 257 -11.15 12.95 -13.07
CA GLY A 257 -11.11 12.63 -14.48
C GLY A 257 -12.50 12.60 -15.13
N GLY A 258 -13.55 12.35 -14.33
CA GLY A 258 -14.94 12.37 -14.82
C GLY A 258 -15.20 11.38 -15.94
N LYS A 259 -16.10 11.77 -16.86
CA LYS A 259 -16.51 10.93 -18.00
C LYS A 259 -15.39 10.62 -18.99
N GLU A 260 -14.34 11.42 -19.02
CA GLU A 260 -13.19 11.22 -19.91
C GLU A 260 -12.42 9.94 -19.55
N LEU A 261 -12.60 9.39 -18.34
CA LEU A 261 -11.99 8.13 -17.94
C LEU A 261 -12.71 6.89 -18.48
N ASP A 262 -13.95 7.03 -18.93
CA ASP A 262 -14.74 5.89 -19.40
C ASP A 262 -14.06 5.18 -20.57
N GLY A 263 -13.99 3.85 -20.48
CA GLY A 263 -13.31 3.01 -21.45
C GLY A 263 -11.85 2.73 -21.17
N SER A 264 -11.24 3.37 -20.18
CA SER A 264 -9.86 3.08 -19.79
C SER A 264 -9.73 1.82 -18.93
N PHE A 265 -8.55 1.22 -18.98
CA PHE A 265 -8.24 -0.03 -18.31
C PHE A 265 -7.16 0.14 -17.24
N MET A 266 -7.17 -0.76 -16.27
CA MET A 266 -6.15 -0.81 -15.21
C MET A 266 -6.05 -2.23 -14.65
N THR A 267 -4.84 -2.69 -14.38
CA THR A 267 -4.64 -3.82 -13.46
C THR A 267 -4.63 -3.30 -12.03
N VAL A 268 -5.36 -3.98 -11.14
CA VAL A 268 -5.51 -3.54 -9.76
C VAL A 268 -5.81 -4.74 -8.85
N ALA A 269 -5.54 -4.58 -7.55
CA ALA A 269 -5.94 -5.60 -6.58
C ALA A 269 -7.46 -5.86 -6.60
N PRO A 270 -7.89 -7.12 -6.46
CA PRO A 270 -9.28 -7.54 -6.61
C PRO A 270 -10.29 -6.82 -5.72
N VAL A 271 -9.85 -6.27 -4.58
CA VAL A 271 -10.70 -5.56 -3.61
C VAL A 271 -11.53 -4.43 -4.24
N LEU A 272 -11.00 -3.75 -5.25
CA LEU A 272 -11.71 -2.63 -5.90
C LEU A 272 -13.03 -3.06 -6.54
N VAL A 273 -13.13 -4.32 -6.93
CA VAL A 273 -14.30 -4.96 -7.55
C VAL A 273 -14.70 -6.25 -6.81
N ALA A 274 -14.48 -6.29 -5.50
CA ALA A 274 -14.67 -7.49 -4.68
C ALA A 274 -16.08 -8.11 -4.82
N ASP A 275 -17.10 -7.27 -4.93
CA ASP A 275 -18.51 -7.66 -5.14
C ASP A 275 -18.76 -8.29 -6.52
N GLN A 276 -17.88 -8.07 -7.51
CA GLN A 276 -17.99 -8.60 -8.87
C GLN A 276 -17.17 -9.89 -9.08
N LEU A 277 -16.36 -10.29 -8.11
CA LEU A 277 -15.53 -11.49 -8.19
C LEU A 277 -16.40 -12.77 -8.14
N PRO A 278 -15.96 -13.87 -8.78
CA PRO A 278 -16.63 -15.17 -8.61
C PRO A 278 -16.45 -15.66 -7.16
N ASP A 279 -17.40 -16.48 -6.67
CA ASP A 279 -17.38 -17.00 -5.29
C ASP A 279 -16.15 -17.88 -5.01
N SER A 280 -15.57 -18.47 -6.04
CA SER A 280 -14.34 -19.26 -5.94
C SER A 280 -13.07 -18.43 -5.71
N ASN A 281 -13.14 -17.10 -5.86
CA ASN A 281 -11.97 -16.24 -5.65
C ASN A 281 -11.74 -16.07 -4.13
N PRO A 282 -10.57 -16.48 -3.59
CA PRO A 282 -10.32 -16.43 -2.15
C PRO A 282 -10.35 -15.00 -1.57
N VAL A 283 -10.06 -13.99 -2.39
CA VAL A 283 -10.03 -12.57 -1.97
C VAL A 283 -11.43 -11.96 -1.87
N LYS A 284 -12.46 -12.59 -2.45
CA LYS A 284 -13.81 -12.03 -2.48
C LYS A 284 -14.36 -11.72 -1.09
N ALA A 285 -14.35 -12.71 -0.21
CA ALA A 285 -14.96 -12.56 1.13
C ALA A 285 -14.26 -11.47 1.97
N PRO A 286 -12.92 -11.49 2.17
CA PRO A 286 -12.25 -10.44 2.91
C PRO A 286 -12.32 -9.06 2.21
N GLY A 287 -12.32 -9.02 0.88
CA GLY A 287 -12.49 -7.78 0.12
C GLY A 287 -13.88 -7.16 0.32
N VAL A 288 -14.94 -7.96 0.27
CA VAL A 288 -16.32 -7.49 0.53
C VAL A 288 -16.48 -7.03 1.99
N ASP A 289 -15.90 -7.72 2.97
CA ASP A 289 -15.96 -7.29 4.38
C ASP A 289 -15.30 -5.92 4.56
N TYR A 290 -14.09 -5.73 4.01
CA TYR A 290 -13.43 -4.42 4.03
C TYR A 290 -14.29 -3.34 3.39
N VAL A 291 -14.75 -3.56 2.16
CA VAL A 291 -15.56 -2.57 1.41
C VAL A 291 -16.82 -2.19 2.19
N LYS A 292 -17.53 -3.18 2.73
CA LYS A 292 -18.73 -2.93 3.52
C LYS A 292 -18.46 -2.04 4.75
N ARG A 293 -17.40 -2.34 5.49
CA ARG A 293 -17.02 -1.55 6.69
C ARG A 293 -16.57 -0.15 6.34
N TYR A 294 -15.76 -0.03 5.29
CA TYR A 294 -15.22 1.25 4.86
C TYR A 294 -16.33 2.16 4.31
N GLU A 295 -17.15 1.66 3.39
CA GLU A 295 -18.23 2.43 2.77
C GLU A 295 -19.36 2.77 3.73
N ALA A 296 -19.61 1.96 4.75
CA ALA A 296 -20.56 2.30 5.83
C ALA A 296 -20.16 3.57 6.60
N LYS A 297 -18.86 3.88 6.66
CA LYS A 297 -18.33 5.07 7.34
C LYS A 297 -18.12 6.26 6.40
N HIS A 298 -17.69 6.00 5.15
CA HIS A 298 -17.19 7.02 4.25
C HIS A 298 -18.06 7.22 3.00
N GLY A 299 -19.19 6.51 2.90
CA GLY A 299 -20.14 6.60 1.81
C GLY A 299 -19.93 5.55 0.71
N ALA A 300 -21.00 5.21 0.02
CA ALA A 300 -20.97 4.24 -1.09
C ALA A 300 -20.03 4.72 -2.21
N GLY A 301 -19.24 3.80 -2.78
CA GLY A 301 -18.26 4.07 -3.85
C GLY A 301 -16.98 4.74 -3.37
N SER A 302 -16.81 5.00 -2.06
CA SER A 302 -15.59 5.60 -1.51
C SER A 302 -14.41 4.62 -1.39
N ARG A 303 -14.62 3.32 -1.68
CA ARG A 303 -13.57 2.30 -1.64
C ARG A 303 -12.32 2.73 -2.40
N SER A 304 -11.16 2.37 -1.87
CA SER A 304 -9.89 2.62 -2.53
C SER A 304 -8.89 1.49 -2.28
N LEU A 305 -7.95 1.32 -3.22
CA LEU A 305 -6.84 0.40 -3.05
C LEU A 305 -6.01 0.74 -1.80
N PHE A 306 -5.80 2.03 -1.55
CA PHE A 306 -4.92 2.50 -0.46
C PHE A 306 -5.50 2.24 0.92
N GLY A 307 -6.82 2.40 1.07
CA GLY A 307 -7.51 1.97 2.28
C GLY A 307 -7.42 0.46 2.49
N ALA A 308 -7.58 -0.33 1.42
CA ALA A 308 -7.43 -1.78 1.49
C ALA A 308 -6.01 -2.22 1.85
N THR A 309 -4.98 -1.48 1.41
CA THR A 309 -3.58 -1.75 1.82
C THR A 309 -3.40 -1.57 3.33
N ALA A 310 -3.96 -0.49 3.88
CA ALA A 310 -3.96 -0.28 5.33
C ALA A 310 -4.78 -1.35 6.09
N TRP A 311 -5.87 -1.85 5.48
CA TRP A 311 -6.64 -2.96 6.04
C TRP A 311 -5.83 -4.25 6.11
N ASP A 312 -5.13 -4.63 5.04
CA ASP A 312 -4.31 -5.83 5.02
C ASP A 312 -3.10 -5.72 5.96
N ALA A 313 -2.53 -4.51 6.16
CA ALA A 313 -1.50 -4.28 7.16
C ALA A 313 -2.00 -4.65 8.57
N GLN A 314 -3.23 -4.28 8.92
CA GLN A 314 -3.86 -4.70 10.18
C GLN A 314 -3.98 -6.23 10.29
N LEU A 315 -4.43 -6.89 9.21
CA LEU A 315 -4.57 -8.35 9.20
C LEU A 315 -3.23 -9.05 9.39
N TRP A 316 -2.17 -8.58 8.73
CA TRP A 316 -0.81 -9.09 8.92
C TRP A 316 -0.34 -8.93 10.36
N LEU A 317 -0.55 -7.74 10.95
CA LEU A 317 -0.17 -7.47 12.34
C LEU A 317 -0.97 -8.32 13.32
N ASN A 318 -2.25 -8.51 13.06
CA ASN A 318 -3.11 -9.37 13.89
C ASN A 318 -2.58 -10.83 13.94
N ALA A 319 -2.00 -11.31 12.85
CA ALA A 319 -1.39 -12.65 12.78
C ALA A 319 0.04 -12.68 13.34
N ALA A 320 0.85 -11.63 13.10
CA ALA A 320 2.28 -11.62 13.44
C ALA A 320 2.55 -11.29 14.91
N ILE A 321 1.78 -10.40 15.52
CA ILE A 321 2.00 -9.96 16.91
C ILE A 321 2.03 -11.15 17.92
N PRO A 322 1.08 -12.10 17.90
CA PRO A 322 1.11 -13.23 18.83
C PRO A 322 2.36 -14.12 18.69
N VAL A 323 2.90 -14.18 17.48
CA VAL A 323 4.14 -14.95 17.18
C VAL A 323 5.34 -14.20 17.76
N ALA A 324 5.41 -12.88 17.55
CA ALA A 324 6.50 -12.04 18.02
C ALA A 324 6.54 -11.97 19.56
N LEU A 325 5.40 -11.94 20.23
CA LEU A 325 5.29 -11.91 21.71
C LEU A 325 5.88 -13.14 22.38
N LYS A 326 6.06 -14.25 21.68
CA LYS A 326 6.75 -15.46 22.19
C LYS A 326 8.25 -15.28 22.30
N LYS A 327 8.83 -14.28 21.59
CA LYS A 327 10.28 -14.08 21.47
C LYS A 327 10.76 -12.74 22.03
N GLY A 328 9.87 -11.77 22.23
CA GLY A 328 10.24 -10.46 22.75
C GLY A 328 9.04 -9.72 23.36
N LYS A 329 9.32 -8.63 24.05
CA LYS A 329 8.31 -7.73 24.63
C LYS A 329 8.20 -6.46 23.78
N PRO A 330 7.00 -5.89 23.55
CA PRO A 330 6.86 -4.60 22.90
C PRO A 330 7.80 -3.54 23.47
N GLY A 331 8.34 -2.70 22.60
CA GLY A 331 9.34 -1.68 22.94
C GLY A 331 10.79 -2.17 22.92
N THR A 332 11.06 -3.47 22.70
CA THR A 332 12.43 -4.01 22.69
C THR A 332 12.92 -4.34 21.25
N PRO A 333 14.24 -4.29 21.00
CA PRO A 333 14.82 -4.71 19.72
C PRO A 333 14.48 -6.16 19.37
N GLU A 334 14.43 -7.06 20.35
CA GLU A 334 14.09 -8.47 20.17
C GLU A 334 12.67 -8.64 19.64
N PHE A 335 11.73 -7.84 20.13
CA PHE A 335 10.35 -7.85 19.65
C PHE A 335 10.26 -7.34 18.20
N ARG A 336 10.97 -6.28 17.83
CA ARG A 336 11.00 -5.72 16.48
C ARG A 336 11.55 -6.74 15.47
N VAL A 337 12.63 -7.42 15.80
CA VAL A 337 13.18 -8.53 14.99
C VAL A 337 12.16 -9.67 14.88
N ALA A 338 11.58 -10.09 16.01
CA ALA A 338 10.59 -11.17 16.00
C ALA A 338 9.33 -10.82 15.22
N LEU A 339 8.92 -9.54 15.23
CA LEU A 339 7.77 -9.06 14.47
C LEU A 339 8.06 -9.08 12.94
N ARG A 340 9.26 -8.62 12.52
CA ARG A 340 9.73 -8.77 11.14
C ARG A 340 9.69 -10.22 10.69
N ASP A 341 10.31 -11.11 11.46
CA ASP A 341 10.41 -12.53 11.13
C ASP A 341 9.02 -13.22 11.12
N ALA A 342 8.10 -12.76 11.99
CA ALA A 342 6.72 -13.26 12.01
C ALA A 342 5.94 -12.82 10.76
N ILE A 343 6.18 -11.61 10.24
CA ILE A 343 5.60 -11.16 8.97
C ILE A 343 6.18 -11.98 7.81
N GLU A 344 7.51 -12.22 7.75
CA GLU A 344 8.14 -13.10 6.75
C GLU A 344 7.55 -14.52 6.76
N GLY A 345 7.06 -14.96 7.90
CA GLY A 345 6.43 -16.28 8.10
C GLY A 345 5.01 -16.42 7.53
N LEU A 346 4.38 -15.35 7.05
CA LEU A 346 3.01 -15.42 6.51
C LEU A 346 2.99 -16.19 5.17
N LYS A 347 2.21 -17.29 5.13
CA LYS A 347 2.07 -18.17 3.96
C LYS A 347 0.60 -18.39 3.64
N GLU A 348 0.27 -18.40 2.35
CA GLU A 348 -1.10 -18.50 1.84
C GLU A 348 -2.07 -17.59 2.63
N PHE A 349 -1.57 -16.43 3.02
CA PHE A 349 -2.32 -15.49 3.83
C PHE A 349 -3.27 -14.69 2.96
N VAL A 350 -4.57 -14.90 3.15
CA VAL A 350 -5.60 -14.26 2.35
C VAL A 350 -5.97 -12.91 2.96
N GLY A 351 -5.69 -11.84 2.24
CA GLY A 351 -6.11 -10.47 2.56
C GLY A 351 -7.22 -9.96 1.64
N ALA A 352 -7.55 -8.69 1.77
CA ALA A 352 -8.50 -8.02 0.89
C ALA A 352 -7.94 -7.74 -0.51
N GLN A 353 -6.61 -7.66 -0.65
CA GLN A 353 -5.94 -7.36 -1.92
C GLN A 353 -5.40 -8.59 -2.65
N GLY A 354 -5.15 -9.68 -1.96
CA GLY A 354 -4.52 -10.84 -2.58
C GLY A 354 -4.24 -11.96 -1.60
N VAL A 355 -3.47 -12.93 -2.09
CA VAL A 355 -2.92 -14.02 -1.28
C VAL A 355 -1.42 -13.79 -1.16
N PHE A 356 -0.91 -13.79 0.06
CA PHE A 356 0.47 -13.42 0.37
C PHE A 356 1.29 -14.63 0.81
N ASN A 357 2.49 -14.75 0.23
CA ASN A 357 3.47 -15.78 0.52
C ASN A 357 4.83 -15.12 0.81
N LEU A 358 4.93 -14.44 1.95
CA LEU A 358 6.14 -13.71 2.32
C LEU A 358 7.30 -14.64 2.70
N GLY A 359 8.51 -14.13 2.64
CA GLY A 359 9.73 -14.87 3.02
C GLY A 359 10.92 -13.93 3.13
N ALA A 360 12.03 -14.42 3.70
CA ALA A 360 13.25 -13.64 3.89
C ALA A 360 13.86 -13.07 2.60
N THR A 361 13.49 -13.61 1.43
CA THR A 361 13.94 -13.15 0.10
C THR A 361 12.84 -12.50 -0.71
N ASP A 362 11.60 -12.47 -0.20
CA ASP A 362 10.45 -11.85 -0.85
C ASP A 362 9.55 -11.18 0.19
N HIS A 363 9.65 -9.86 0.32
CA HIS A 363 8.84 -9.05 1.21
C HIS A 363 7.62 -8.42 0.52
N ASN A 364 7.30 -8.86 -0.69
CA ASN A 364 6.04 -8.56 -1.38
C ASN A 364 5.08 -9.76 -1.33
N GLY A 365 5.56 -10.94 -1.63
CA GLY A 365 4.86 -12.22 -1.47
C GLY A 365 3.58 -12.38 -2.29
N VAL A 366 3.36 -11.56 -3.32
CA VAL A 366 2.14 -11.59 -4.15
C VAL A 366 2.37 -12.31 -5.47
N ASP A 367 1.31 -12.95 -5.97
CA ASP A 367 1.26 -13.60 -7.28
C ASP A 367 0.10 -13.06 -8.13
N ASP A 368 -0.19 -13.70 -9.25
CA ASP A 368 -1.23 -13.30 -10.20
C ASP A 368 -2.64 -13.27 -9.59
N ARG A 369 -2.88 -13.95 -8.46
CA ARG A 369 -4.14 -13.91 -7.70
C ARG A 369 -4.39 -12.54 -7.07
N SER A 370 -3.37 -11.70 -6.96
CA SER A 370 -3.42 -10.37 -6.34
C SER A 370 -3.74 -9.25 -7.34
N GLN A 371 -4.17 -9.58 -8.55
CA GLN A 371 -4.59 -8.59 -9.53
C GLN A 371 -5.71 -9.06 -10.44
N VAL A 372 -6.51 -8.10 -10.88
CA VAL A 372 -7.53 -8.26 -11.92
C VAL A 372 -7.45 -7.10 -12.89
N MET A 373 -7.92 -7.31 -14.13
CA MET A 373 -8.13 -6.21 -15.07
C MET A 373 -9.49 -5.57 -14.79
N VAL A 374 -9.50 -4.26 -14.65
CA VAL A 374 -10.73 -3.47 -14.55
C VAL A 374 -10.81 -2.44 -15.66
N LYS A 375 -12.04 -2.00 -15.96
CA LYS A 375 -12.37 -0.92 -16.87
C LYS A 375 -13.15 0.15 -16.10
N VAL A 376 -12.95 1.42 -16.44
CA VAL A 376 -13.83 2.50 -15.98
C VAL A 376 -15.05 2.54 -16.88
N GLU A 377 -16.25 2.48 -16.30
CA GLU A 377 -17.51 2.53 -17.04
C GLU A 377 -18.59 3.23 -16.20
N GLY A 378 -19.13 4.32 -16.72
CA GLY A 378 -20.10 5.15 -16.03
C GLY A 378 -19.58 5.68 -14.67
N GLY A 379 -18.30 6.07 -14.62
CA GLY A 379 -17.63 6.56 -13.42
C GLY A 379 -17.40 5.51 -12.32
N ASN A 380 -17.46 4.22 -12.68
CA ASN A 380 -17.27 3.10 -11.74
C ASN A 380 -16.22 2.10 -12.26
N TRP A 381 -15.65 1.33 -11.34
CA TRP A 381 -14.78 0.22 -11.68
C TRP A 381 -15.60 -1.03 -12.07
N ARG A 382 -15.29 -1.62 -13.21
CA ARG A 382 -15.92 -2.84 -13.72
C ARG A 382 -14.86 -3.91 -13.96
N LEU A 383 -15.13 -5.12 -13.46
CA LEU A 383 -14.27 -6.28 -13.74
C LEU A 383 -14.32 -6.64 -15.22
N VAL A 384 -13.17 -6.73 -15.87
CA VAL A 384 -13.03 -7.26 -17.23
C VAL A 384 -13.03 -8.79 -17.16
N LYS A 385 -13.92 -9.42 -17.92
CA LYS A 385 -14.09 -10.89 -18.00
C LYS A 385 -13.23 -11.52 -19.10
#